data_746cee21b4859d831345154f3d4e4b23
#
_entry.id   746cee21b4859d831345154f3d4e4b23
#
_cell.length_a   1.000
_cell.length_b   1.000
_cell.length_c   1.000
_cell.angle_alpha   90.00
_cell.angle_beta   90.00
_cell.angle_gamma   90.00
#
_symmetry.space_group_name_H-M   'P 1'
#
loop_
_entity.id
_entity.type
_entity.pdbx_description
1 polymer ?
#
loop_
_entity_poly.entity_id
_entity_poly.type
_entity_poly.pdbx_seq_one_letter_code
_entity_poly.pdbx_strand_id
1 'polypeptide(L)'
;MAISVTFWKLGPNIAPDEAAKVAVKLMEKGLFPPKGVEILGWYLCPGGRGVTITESKSIESAEAFKNWLCWVQERKDFFECYEVHPAVSAQDAIKMALGK
;
A
#
# COMPACT_ATOMS: atom_id res chain seq x y z
N MET A 1 7.29 -1.44 -15.71
CA MET A 1 7.03 -1.01 -14.32
C MET A 1 5.86 -1.76 -13.76
N ALA A 2 5.94 -2.12 -12.51
CA ALA A 2 4.93 -2.96 -11.87
C ALA A 2 4.05 -2.12 -10.94
N ILE A 3 2.75 -2.33 -11.04
CA ILE A 3 1.76 -1.64 -10.23
C ILE A 3 1.22 -2.61 -9.19
N SER A 4 1.06 -2.14 -7.97
CA SER A 4 0.40 -2.90 -6.93
C SER A 4 -0.71 -2.07 -6.28
N VAL A 5 -1.79 -2.73 -5.94
CA VAL A 5 -2.91 -2.13 -5.24
C VAL A 5 -3.04 -2.83 -3.89
N THR A 6 -3.00 -2.05 -2.83
CA THR A 6 -3.15 -2.56 -1.48
C THR A 6 -4.47 -2.08 -0.90
N PHE A 7 -5.29 -3.02 -0.46
CA PHE A 7 -6.50 -2.74 0.30
C PHE A 7 -6.19 -3.01 1.76
N TRP A 8 -6.48 -2.05 2.61
CA TRP A 8 -6.15 -2.18 4.02
C TRP A 8 -7.26 -1.64 4.91
N LYS A 9 -7.26 -2.08 6.15
CA LYS A 9 -8.18 -1.62 7.16
C LYS A 9 -7.40 -1.40 8.45
N LEU A 10 -7.58 -0.23 9.06
CA LEU A 10 -6.94 0.09 10.33
C LEU A 10 -7.46 -0.82 11.44
N GLY A 11 -6.60 -1.10 12.40
CA GLY A 11 -7.00 -1.83 13.59
C GLY A 11 -8.12 -1.12 14.34
N PRO A 12 -8.98 -1.85 15.04
CA PRO A 12 -10.16 -1.27 15.69
C PRO A 12 -9.82 -0.27 16.80
N ASN A 13 -8.58 -0.33 17.32
CA ASN A 13 -8.15 0.56 18.40
C ASN A 13 -7.25 1.69 17.92
N ILE A 14 -7.17 1.89 16.59
CA ILE A 14 -6.35 2.95 16.00
C ILE A 14 -7.22 4.16 15.72
N ALA A 15 -6.98 5.25 16.45
CA ALA A 15 -7.64 6.52 16.17
C ALA A 15 -6.99 7.20 14.97
N PRO A 16 -7.72 8.04 14.22
CA PRO A 16 -7.16 8.71 13.03
C PRO A 16 -5.89 9.52 13.29
N ASP A 17 -5.80 10.19 14.43
CA ASP A 17 -4.61 10.95 14.82
C ASP A 17 -3.42 10.04 15.11
N GLU A 18 -3.64 8.89 15.70
CA GLU A 18 -2.60 7.88 15.93
C GLU A 18 -2.08 7.31 14.61
N ALA A 19 -2.99 7.02 13.67
CA ALA A 19 -2.62 6.56 12.34
C ALA A 19 -1.77 7.60 11.61
N ALA A 20 -2.14 8.87 11.69
CA ALA A 20 -1.39 9.96 11.08
C ALA A 20 0.01 10.09 11.68
N LYS A 21 0.15 9.95 12.98
CA LYS A 21 1.46 10.01 13.65
C LYS A 21 2.38 8.88 13.21
N VAL A 22 1.86 7.67 13.07
CA VAL A 22 2.63 6.53 12.56
C VAL A 22 3.07 6.79 11.13
N ALA A 23 2.18 7.28 10.27
CA ALA A 23 2.48 7.59 8.89
C ALA A 23 3.61 8.61 8.77
N VAL A 24 3.52 9.73 9.50
CA VAL A 24 4.55 10.77 9.50
C VAL A 24 5.88 10.21 9.96
N LYS A 25 5.88 9.41 11.02
CA LYS A 25 7.10 8.81 11.56
C LYS A 25 7.79 7.90 10.54
N LEU A 26 7.03 7.05 9.84
CA LEU A 26 7.57 6.18 8.81
C LEU A 26 8.12 6.96 7.62
N MET A 27 7.42 8.02 7.21
CA MET A 27 7.87 8.89 6.13
C MET A 27 9.14 9.63 6.50
N GLU A 28 9.24 10.15 7.70
CA GLU A 28 10.45 10.84 8.19
C GLU A 28 11.66 9.90 8.29
N LYS A 29 11.43 8.65 8.63
CA LYS A 29 12.49 7.63 8.68
C LYS A 29 12.89 7.12 7.28
N GLY A 30 12.17 7.49 6.24
CA GLY A 30 12.39 6.99 4.89
C GLY A 30 11.99 5.54 4.68
N LEU A 31 11.16 4.99 5.57
CA LEU A 31 10.71 3.61 5.48
C LEU A 31 9.49 3.44 4.59
N PHE A 32 8.71 4.49 4.40
CA PHE A 32 7.53 4.46 3.53
C PHE A 32 7.37 5.78 2.79
N PRO A 33 7.27 5.82 1.46
CA PRO A 33 7.48 4.66 0.59
C PRO A 33 8.93 4.19 0.60
N PRO A 34 9.18 2.87 0.44
CA PRO A 34 10.54 2.35 0.33
C PRO A 34 11.25 2.92 -0.91
N LYS A 35 12.56 2.88 -0.90
CA LYS A 35 13.35 3.34 -2.03
C LYS A 35 12.96 2.57 -3.30
N GLY A 36 12.73 3.29 -4.39
CA GLY A 36 12.33 2.71 -5.66
C GLY A 36 10.83 2.47 -5.83
N VAL A 37 10.04 2.85 -4.84
CA VAL A 37 8.58 2.74 -4.88
C VAL A 37 7.97 4.13 -4.94
N GLU A 38 7.08 4.35 -5.89
CA GLU A 38 6.33 5.61 -6.02
C GLU A 38 4.87 5.38 -5.65
N ILE A 39 4.31 6.26 -4.85
CA ILE A 39 2.89 6.23 -4.50
C ILE A 39 2.12 6.98 -5.58
N LEU A 40 1.26 6.25 -6.30
CA LEU A 40 0.39 6.84 -7.32
C LEU A 40 -0.94 7.32 -6.74
N GLY A 41 -1.40 6.69 -5.68
CA GLY A 41 -2.60 7.07 -4.98
C GLY A 41 -2.63 6.48 -3.59
N TRP A 42 -3.18 7.23 -2.64
CA TRP A 42 -3.26 6.79 -1.26
C TRP A 42 -4.50 7.43 -0.65
N TYR A 43 -5.52 6.64 -0.40
CA TYR A 43 -6.83 7.13 -0.02
C TYR A 43 -7.35 6.45 1.22
N LEU A 44 -7.96 7.22 2.09
CA LEU A 44 -8.64 6.74 3.29
C LEU A 44 -10.15 6.88 3.06
N CYS A 45 -10.86 5.78 3.28
CA CYS A 45 -12.31 5.72 3.15
C CYS A 45 -12.96 5.69 4.54
N PRO A 46 -14.25 6.05 4.64
CA PRO A 46 -14.96 5.93 5.92
C PRO A 46 -14.88 4.51 6.49
N GLY A 47 -14.79 4.41 7.80
CA GLY A 47 -14.68 3.13 8.48
C GLY A 47 -13.25 2.63 8.66
N GLY A 48 -12.25 3.49 8.43
CA GLY A 48 -10.85 3.13 8.60
C GLY A 48 -10.30 2.23 7.50
N ARG A 49 -10.99 2.13 6.38
CA ARG A 49 -10.55 1.36 5.20
C ARG A 49 -9.81 2.27 4.25
N GLY A 50 -8.89 1.71 3.50
CA GLY A 50 -8.16 2.50 2.53
C GLY A 50 -7.64 1.68 1.38
N VAL A 51 -7.11 2.41 0.40
CA VAL A 51 -6.50 1.83 -0.78
C VAL A 51 -5.25 2.64 -1.10
N THR A 52 -4.18 1.92 -1.45
CA THR A 52 -2.93 2.53 -1.86
C THR A 52 -2.49 1.90 -3.17
N ILE A 53 -2.10 2.73 -4.11
CA ILE A 53 -1.61 2.30 -5.42
C ILE A 53 -0.17 2.72 -5.52
N THR A 54 0.71 1.77 -5.76
CA THR A 54 2.15 2.01 -5.87
C THR A 54 2.71 1.46 -7.16
N GLU A 55 3.83 2.04 -7.59
CA GLU A 55 4.55 1.61 -8.77
C GLU A 55 6.01 1.39 -8.42
N SER A 56 6.59 0.31 -8.93
CA SER A 56 8.01 0.00 -8.76
C SER A 56 8.55 -0.67 -10.01
N LYS A 57 9.87 -0.85 -10.09
CA LYS A 57 10.50 -1.49 -11.27
C LYS A 57 10.06 -2.94 -11.44
N SER A 58 9.92 -3.64 -10.34
CA SER A 58 9.42 -5.02 -10.35
C SER A 58 8.68 -5.27 -9.05
N ILE A 59 7.66 -6.10 -9.10
CA ILE A 59 7.00 -6.57 -7.89
C ILE A 59 7.32 -8.04 -7.75
N GLU A 60 8.24 -8.33 -6.85
CA GLU A 60 8.29 -9.65 -6.26
C GLU A 60 7.38 -9.60 -5.04
N SER A 61 6.67 -10.67 -4.80
CA SER A 61 5.73 -10.75 -3.69
C SER A 61 6.36 -10.40 -2.34
N ALA A 62 7.65 -10.74 -2.17
CA ALA A 62 8.38 -10.40 -0.96
C ALA A 62 8.57 -8.89 -0.79
N GLU A 63 8.85 -8.16 -1.86
CA GLU A 63 9.01 -6.70 -1.82
C GLU A 63 7.70 -5.99 -1.57
N ALA A 64 6.63 -6.45 -2.23
CA ALA A 64 5.31 -5.91 -2.00
C ALA A 64 4.90 -6.07 -0.53
N PHE A 65 5.23 -7.21 0.06
CA PHE A 65 4.97 -7.45 1.47
C PHE A 65 5.78 -6.51 2.38
N LYS A 66 7.06 -6.30 2.06
CA LYS A 66 7.93 -5.41 2.83
C LYS A 66 7.44 -3.98 2.87
N ASN A 67 6.81 -3.50 1.80
CA ASN A 67 6.28 -2.14 1.75
C ASN A 67 5.30 -1.87 2.89
N TRP A 68 4.62 -2.88 3.37
CA TRP A 68 3.61 -2.73 4.41
C TRP A 68 4.04 -3.25 5.77
N LEU A 69 5.09 -4.05 5.81
CA LEU A 69 5.58 -4.64 7.05
C LEU A 69 6.05 -3.57 8.05
N CYS A 70 6.62 -2.47 7.57
CA CYS A 70 7.10 -1.40 8.45
C CYS A 70 5.98 -0.80 9.32
N TRP A 71 4.76 -0.79 8.84
CA TRP A 71 3.62 -0.30 9.61
C TRP A 71 3.33 -1.19 10.81
N VAL A 72 3.34 -2.49 10.59
CA VAL A 72 3.09 -3.48 11.62
C VAL A 72 4.26 -3.54 12.61
N GLN A 73 5.48 -3.35 12.13
CA GLN A 73 6.66 -3.28 12.98
C GLN A 73 6.66 -2.05 13.87
N GLU A 74 6.17 -0.92 13.37
CA GLU A 74 6.06 0.30 14.18
C GLU A 74 4.95 0.18 15.22
N ARG A 75 3.83 -0.46 14.86
CA ARG A 75 2.72 -0.70 15.76
C ARG A 75 2.00 -1.99 15.38
N LYS A 76 2.04 -3.00 16.24
CA LYS A 76 1.55 -4.35 15.96
C LYS A 76 0.08 -4.42 15.56
N ASP A 77 -0.76 -3.56 16.13
CA ASP A 77 -2.20 -3.54 15.87
C ASP A 77 -2.62 -2.50 14.83
N PHE A 78 -1.66 -1.99 14.04
CA PHE A 78 -1.93 -0.91 13.09
C PHE A 78 -2.99 -1.30 12.06
N PHE A 79 -2.89 -2.50 11.48
CA PHE A 79 -3.87 -3.01 10.54
C PHE A 79 -4.68 -4.14 11.14
N GLU A 80 -6.01 -4.11 10.92
CA GLU A 80 -6.85 -5.27 11.15
C GLU A 80 -6.57 -6.32 10.06
N CYS A 81 -6.45 -5.86 8.83
CA CYS A 81 -6.07 -6.70 7.68
C CYS A 81 -5.52 -5.83 6.58
N TYR A 82 -4.74 -6.43 5.68
CA TYR A 82 -4.34 -5.80 4.43
C TYR A 82 -4.09 -6.87 3.38
N GLU A 83 -4.34 -6.50 2.12
CA GLU A 83 -4.15 -7.36 0.96
C GLU A 83 -3.39 -6.59 -0.11
N VAL A 84 -2.32 -7.18 -0.63
CA VAL A 84 -1.51 -6.58 -1.67
C VAL A 84 -1.71 -7.39 -2.96
N HIS A 85 -2.14 -6.71 -4.02
CA HIS A 85 -2.42 -7.34 -5.30
C HIS A 85 -1.59 -6.71 -6.41
N PRO A 86 -0.92 -7.50 -7.24
CA PRO A 86 -0.35 -6.97 -8.48
C PRO A 86 -1.50 -6.53 -9.39
N ALA A 87 -1.25 -5.48 -10.16
CA ALA A 87 -2.27 -4.90 -11.02
C ALA A 87 -1.68 -4.47 -12.35
N VAL A 88 -2.55 -4.40 -13.35
CA VAL A 88 -2.23 -3.78 -14.64
C VAL A 88 -3.28 -2.71 -14.91
N SER A 89 -2.95 -1.71 -15.75
CA SER A 89 -3.94 -0.71 -16.13
C SER A 89 -5.08 -1.38 -16.90
N ALA A 90 -6.26 -0.79 -16.82
CA ALA A 90 -7.41 -1.31 -17.58
C ALA A 90 -7.12 -1.30 -19.09
N GLN A 91 -6.39 -0.29 -19.58
CA GLN A 91 -5.99 -0.22 -20.99
C GLN A 91 -5.11 -1.40 -21.39
N ASP A 92 -4.11 -1.74 -20.57
CA ASP A 92 -3.24 -2.88 -20.85
C ASP A 92 -4.01 -4.19 -20.75
N ALA A 93 -4.90 -4.33 -19.78
CA ALA A 93 -5.74 -5.51 -19.63
C ALA A 93 -6.65 -5.71 -20.85
N ILE A 94 -7.22 -4.64 -21.37
CA ILE A 94 -8.04 -4.67 -22.59
C ILE A 94 -7.22 -5.12 -23.79
N LYS A 95 -6.02 -4.57 -23.96
CA LYS A 95 -5.12 -4.98 -25.05
C LYS A 95 -4.78 -6.46 -24.96
N MET A 96 -4.46 -6.94 -23.77
CA MET A 96 -4.16 -8.35 -23.54
C MET A 96 -5.35 -9.25 -23.89
N ALA A 97 -6.55 -8.86 -23.47
CA ALA A 97 -7.77 -9.61 -23.74
C ALA A 97 -8.11 -9.66 -25.23
N LEU A 98 -7.78 -8.61 -25.97
CA LEU A 98 -8.02 -8.55 -27.43
C LEU A 98 -6.87 -9.13 -28.25
N GLY A 99 -5.80 -9.57 -27.61
CA GLY A 99 -4.65 -10.13 -28.29
C GLY A 99 -3.81 -9.11 -29.04
N LYS A 100 -3.82 -7.87 -28.60
CA LYS A 100 -3.10 -6.77 -29.27
C LYS A 100 -1.94 -6.25 -28.48
#